data_30b2efe509b5ffb4074f1312017874c7
#
_entry.id   30b2efe509b5ffb4074f1312017874c7
#
_cell.length_a   1.000
_cell.length_b   1.000
_cell.length_c   1.000
_cell.angle_alpha   90.00
_cell.angle_beta   90.00
_cell.angle_gamma   90.00
#
_symmetry.space_group_name_H-M   'P 1'
#
loop_
_entity.id
_entity.type
_entity.pdbx_description
1 polymer ?
#
loop_
_entity_poly.entity_id
_entity_poly.type
_entity_poly.pdbx_seq_one_letter_code
_entity_poly.pdbx_strand_id
1 'polypeptide(L)'
;MSTTKAVLYALFAWLAVAPVAAETLLVVRKTDDALDFIDPGSGLRLASVALGHAPHEVSVSPDGKRAAVTNYGTREQPGSTLSIVDLEQPREVRRIDLAPHTRPHGVAWFAPDRIAVTTEGTKHLVIVDPDAGRVVSAIETGQDVSHMVAVSADAKRAYVTNIGSGTTTALDLAAGRKLGDIATGAGSEALAVTPNGRDLWVAARAAGEIAIVDTATLAVLARLPLPGIPIRIAMTPDGATALVTCAGSSELVAYDVATRTVRGRTKVDVPLAPDAAQRPFARLAPGSALPVGLLVARDGRSAFVAATMGDRVVQYDVSTLAPSRIIEVGGEPDGLGSTAVLQAAPCHACEAPTTPN
;
A
#
# COMPACT_ATOMS: atom_id res chain seq x y z
N MET A 1 -25.74 66.28 -28.97
CA MET A 1 -24.59 65.53 -28.33
C MET A 1 -25.20 64.42 -27.52
N SER A 2 -25.18 63.18 -28.05
CA SER A 2 -25.77 61.97 -27.44
C SER A 2 -24.62 61.12 -26.89
N THR A 3 -24.56 60.96 -25.57
CA THR A 3 -23.57 60.13 -24.88
C THR A 3 -24.10 58.71 -24.69
N THR A 4 -23.63 57.80 -25.51
CA THR A 4 -23.91 56.36 -25.39
C THR A 4 -23.07 55.76 -24.23
N LYS A 5 -23.73 55.31 -23.16
CA LYS A 5 -23.09 54.58 -22.07
C LYS A 5 -22.96 53.12 -22.48
N ALA A 6 -21.74 52.63 -22.63
CA ALA A 6 -21.44 51.24 -22.81
C ALA A 6 -21.51 50.53 -21.44
N VAL A 7 -22.37 49.53 -21.32
CA VAL A 7 -22.46 48.64 -20.14
C VAL A 7 -21.59 47.42 -20.40
N LEU A 8 -20.49 47.28 -19.63
CA LEU A 8 -19.61 46.12 -19.66
C LEU A 8 -20.24 45.02 -18.81
N TYR A 9 -20.71 43.94 -19.45
CA TYR A 9 -21.09 42.70 -18.73
C TYR A 9 -19.84 41.86 -18.47
N ALA A 10 -19.43 41.74 -17.21
CA ALA A 10 -18.42 40.78 -16.80
C ALA A 10 -19.03 39.37 -16.72
N LEU A 11 -18.68 38.52 -17.66
CA LEU A 11 -18.98 37.08 -17.57
C LEU A 11 -18.11 36.44 -16.48
N PHE A 12 -18.69 36.13 -15.34
CA PHE A 12 -18.12 35.24 -14.37
C PHE A 12 -18.29 33.81 -14.88
N ALA A 13 -17.22 33.23 -15.43
CA ALA A 13 -17.17 31.79 -15.70
C ALA A 13 -17.06 31.03 -14.36
N TRP A 14 -18.13 30.40 -13.94
CA TRP A 14 -18.10 29.40 -12.88
C TRP A 14 -17.35 28.18 -13.40
N LEU A 15 -16.11 28.00 -12.97
CA LEU A 15 -15.43 26.71 -13.09
C LEU A 15 -16.18 25.73 -12.19
N ALA A 16 -17.02 24.90 -12.77
CA ALA A 16 -17.59 23.76 -12.08
C ALA A 16 -16.44 22.79 -11.74
N VAL A 17 -16.03 22.78 -10.48
CA VAL A 17 -15.16 21.73 -9.96
C VAL A 17 -16.01 20.46 -10.01
N ALA A 18 -15.66 19.54 -10.92
CA ALA A 18 -16.29 18.24 -10.96
C ALA A 18 -16.10 17.58 -9.57
N PRO A 19 -17.14 16.98 -8.98
CA PRO A 19 -17.00 16.29 -7.72
C PRO A 19 -15.93 15.19 -7.92
N VAL A 20 -14.88 15.21 -7.11
CA VAL A 20 -13.94 14.07 -7.03
C VAL A 20 -14.80 12.88 -6.63
N ALA A 21 -14.81 11.85 -7.48
CA ALA A 21 -15.55 10.63 -7.16
C ALA A 21 -15.12 10.14 -5.78
N ALA A 22 -16.10 9.81 -4.94
CA ALA A 22 -15.82 9.31 -3.58
C ALA A 22 -14.92 8.08 -3.68
N GLU A 23 -13.80 8.11 -2.99
CA GLU A 23 -12.83 7.03 -2.98
C GLU A 23 -13.27 5.97 -1.95
N THR A 24 -13.26 4.69 -2.31
CA THR A 24 -13.48 3.58 -1.37
C THR A 24 -12.12 3.08 -0.91
N LEU A 25 -11.91 3.03 0.39
CA LEU A 25 -10.72 2.47 1.01
C LEU A 25 -10.86 0.94 1.07
N LEU A 26 -9.83 0.24 0.63
CA LEU A 26 -9.68 -1.21 0.73
C LEU A 26 -8.73 -1.52 1.87
N VAL A 27 -9.15 -2.39 2.80
CA VAL A 27 -8.36 -2.78 3.98
C VAL A 27 -8.24 -4.28 4.03
N VAL A 28 -7.03 -4.80 3.93
CA VAL A 28 -6.74 -6.22 4.17
C VAL A 28 -6.76 -6.47 5.67
N ARG A 29 -7.63 -7.40 6.14
CA ARG A 29 -7.68 -7.86 7.52
C ARG A 29 -7.03 -9.24 7.62
N LYS A 30 -5.83 -9.26 8.13
CA LYS A 30 -4.94 -10.40 8.06
C LYS A 30 -5.43 -11.61 8.85
N THR A 31 -5.93 -11.40 10.07
CA THR A 31 -6.41 -12.50 10.94
C THR A 31 -7.85 -12.90 10.67
N ASP A 32 -8.60 -12.11 9.90
CA ASP A 32 -9.99 -12.40 9.53
C ASP A 32 -10.12 -12.96 8.11
N ASP A 33 -8.99 -13.18 7.41
CA ASP A 33 -8.97 -13.69 6.03
C ASP A 33 -9.89 -12.88 5.09
N ALA A 34 -9.85 -11.54 5.15
CA ALA A 34 -10.81 -10.69 4.47
C ALA A 34 -10.23 -9.42 3.86
N LEU A 35 -10.92 -8.90 2.84
CA LEU A 35 -10.77 -7.56 2.29
C LEU A 35 -12.03 -6.75 2.57
N ASP A 36 -11.91 -5.68 3.33
CA ASP A 36 -12.99 -4.76 3.61
C ASP A 36 -13.00 -3.58 2.64
N PHE A 37 -14.20 -3.14 2.33
CA PHE A 37 -14.51 -1.93 1.56
C PHE A 37 -15.08 -0.90 2.52
N ILE A 38 -14.43 0.22 2.66
CA ILE A 38 -14.77 1.25 3.65
C ILE A 38 -14.98 2.59 2.97
N ASP A 39 -16.06 3.28 3.32
CA ASP A 39 -16.23 4.68 2.99
C ASP A 39 -15.35 5.53 3.92
N PRO A 40 -14.27 6.15 3.44
CA PRO A 40 -13.39 6.94 4.29
C PRO A 40 -14.05 8.20 4.84
N GLY A 41 -15.12 8.70 4.19
CA GLY A 41 -15.88 9.87 4.62
C GLY A 41 -16.69 9.60 5.89
N SER A 42 -17.35 8.46 6.01
CA SER A 42 -18.13 8.04 7.18
C SER A 42 -17.39 7.09 8.12
N GLY A 43 -16.43 6.32 7.61
CA GLY A 43 -15.78 5.23 8.31
C GLY A 43 -16.59 3.93 8.29
N LEU A 44 -17.70 3.88 7.54
CA LEU A 44 -18.58 2.71 7.47
C LEU A 44 -18.00 1.64 6.55
N ARG A 45 -18.11 0.38 6.98
CA ARG A 45 -17.83 -0.78 6.14
C ARG A 45 -18.98 -0.98 5.17
N LEU A 46 -18.68 -0.85 3.87
CA LEU A 46 -19.64 -1.02 2.78
C LEU A 46 -19.81 -2.49 2.40
N ALA A 47 -18.71 -3.26 2.41
CA ALA A 47 -18.69 -4.68 2.11
C ALA A 47 -17.47 -5.35 2.74
N SER A 48 -17.50 -6.70 2.78
CA SER A 48 -16.36 -7.53 3.18
C SER A 48 -16.33 -8.77 2.28
N VAL A 49 -15.14 -9.12 1.77
CA VAL A 49 -14.92 -10.26 0.90
C VAL A 49 -13.97 -11.23 1.58
N ALA A 50 -14.40 -12.48 1.73
CA ALA A 50 -13.54 -13.55 2.24
C ALA A 50 -12.45 -13.89 1.22
N LEU A 51 -11.21 -14.03 1.70
CA LEU A 51 -10.00 -14.29 0.91
C LEU A 51 -9.37 -15.64 1.26
N GLY A 52 -8.16 -15.87 0.75
CA GLY A 52 -7.29 -16.95 1.22
C GLY A 52 -6.67 -16.62 2.57
N HIS A 53 -5.95 -17.61 3.13
CA HIS A 53 -5.43 -17.55 4.49
C HIS A 53 -4.32 -16.51 4.69
N ALA A 54 -4.47 -15.72 5.75
CA ALA A 54 -3.57 -14.64 6.19
C ALA A 54 -3.15 -13.73 5.03
N PRO A 55 -4.11 -12.98 4.44
CA PRO A 55 -3.80 -12.04 3.37
C PRO A 55 -2.92 -10.89 3.89
N HIS A 56 -2.03 -10.34 3.03
CA HIS A 56 -1.11 -9.27 3.43
C HIS A 56 -1.26 -8.00 2.61
N GLU A 57 -1.00 -8.07 1.31
CA GLU A 57 -0.93 -6.88 0.46
C GLU A 57 -2.03 -6.86 -0.58
N VAL A 58 -2.45 -5.65 -0.96
CA VAL A 58 -3.45 -5.41 -2.00
C VAL A 58 -2.94 -4.46 -3.06
N SER A 59 -3.21 -4.76 -4.32
CA SER A 59 -2.96 -3.86 -5.45
C SER A 59 -4.17 -3.78 -6.36
N VAL A 60 -4.59 -2.56 -6.68
CA VAL A 60 -5.74 -2.30 -7.55
C VAL A 60 -5.31 -2.27 -9.01
N SER A 61 -6.13 -2.84 -9.90
CA SER A 61 -5.90 -2.83 -11.35
C SER A 61 -5.87 -1.39 -11.91
N PRO A 62 -5.17 -1.16 -13.04
CA PRO A 62 -5.08 0.18 -13.63
C PRO A 62 -6.42 0.84 -13.97
N ASP A 63 -7.44 0.03 -14.27
CA ASP A 63 -8.82 0.50 -14.53
C ASP A 63 -9.64 0.72 -13.25
N GLY A 64 -9.10 0.35 -12.08
CA GLY A 64 -9.74 0.49 -10.79
C GLY A 64 -10.85 -0.53 -10.48
N LYS A 65 -11.08 -1.54 -11.34
CA LYS A 65 -12.23 -2.44 -11.24
C LYS A 65 -11.95 -3.75 -10.51
N ARG A 66 -10.69 -4.14 -10.40
CA ARG A 66 -10.27 -5.37 -9.73
C ARG A 66 -9.16 -5.08 -8.72
N ALA A 67 -9.02 -5.94 -7.74
CA ALA A 67 -7.87 -5.96 -6.84
C ALA A 67 -7.23 -7.34 -6.81
N ALA A 68 -5.92 -7.38 -6.65
CA ALA A 68 -5.14 -8.58 -6.38
C ALA A 68 -4.69 -8.53 -4.91
N VAL A 69 -4.91 -9.62 -4.18
CA VAL A 69 -4.53 -9.75 -2.76
C VAL A 69 -3.69 -11.00 -2.57
N THR A 70 -2.53 -10.85 -1.95
CA THR A 70 -1.62 -11.97 -1.65
C THR A 70 -2.10 -12.73 -0.41
N ASN A 71 -2.24 -14.05 -0.51
CA ASN A 71 -2.57 -14.93 0.59
C ASN A 71 -1.27 -15.58 1.10
N TYR A 72 -0.64 -14.91 2.06
CA TYR A 72 0.71 -15.25 2.53
C TYR A 72 0.77 -16.54 3.33
N GLY A 73 -0.32 -16.84 4.06
CA GLY A 73 -0.38 -17.96 4.99
C GLY A 73 0.34 -17.69 6.31
N THR A 74 0.64 -18.75 7.05
CA THR A 74 1.37 -18.69 8.29
C THR A 74 2.73 -19.39 8.18
N ARG A 75 3.47 -19.43 9.28
CA ARG A 75 4.74 -20.18 9.34
C ARG A 75 4.50 -21.67 9.16
N GLU A 76 3.43 -22.17 9.75
CA GLU A 76 3.03 -23.58 9.77
C GLU A 76 2.37 -24.00 8.44
N GLN A 77 1.65 -23.07 7.81
CA GLN A 77 0.95 -23.25 6.55
C GLN A 77 1.27 -22.12 5.58
N PRO A 78 2.45 -22.15 4.92
CA PRO A 78 2.82 -21.16 3.93
C PRO A 78 1.80 -21.07 2.80
N GLY A 79 1.29 -19.87 2.52
CA GLY A 79 0.38 -19.64 1.41
C GLY A 79 1.08 -19.73 0.05
N SER A 80 0.30 -19.98 -1.00
CA SER A 80 0.77 -20.02 -2.40
C SER A 80 -0.28 -19.49 -3.36
N THR A 81 -1.17 -18.59 -2.91
CA THR A 81 -2.27 -18.14 -3.77
C THR A 81 -2.38 -16.63 -3.82
N LEU A 82 -2.97 -16.14 -4.91
CA LEU A 82 -3.35 -14.76 -5.16
C LEU A 82 -4.86 -14.71 -5.39
N SER A 83 -5.58 -13.90 -4.60
CA SER A 83 -7.00 -13.65 -4.78
C SER A 83 -7.21 -12.49 -5.75
N ILE A 84 -8.11 -12.65 -6.72
CA ILE A 84 -8.60 -11.56 -7.59
C ILE A 84 -10.01 -11.22 -7.16
N VAL A 85 -10.22 -9.97 -6.78
CA VAL A 85 -11.48 -9.44 -6.26
C VAL A 85 -12.09 -8.46 -7.27
N ASP A 86 -13.38 -8.63 -7.56
CA ASP A 86 -14.19 -7.66 -8.31
C ASP A 86 -14.56 -6.52 -7.36
N LEU A 87 -14.22 -5.27 -7.73
CA LEU A 87 -14.46 -4.09 -6.91
C LEU A 87 -15.80 -3.41 -7.23
N GLU A 88 -16.41 -3.70 -8.40
CA GLU A 88 -17.75 -3.21 -8.75
C GLU A 88 -18.85 -4.06 -8.05
N GLN A 89 -18.59 -5.36 -7.92
CA GLN A 89 -19.43 -6.30 -7.20
C GLN A 89 -18.57 -7.04 -6.17
N PRO A 90 -18.44 -6.57 -4.94
CA PRO A 90 -17.48 -7.08 -3.96
C PRO A 90 -17.56 -8.60 -3.78
N ARG A 91 -16.67 -9.31 -4.47
CA ARG A 91 -16.54 -10.78 -4.38
C ARG A 91 -15.19 -11.23 -4.93
N GLU A 92 -14.66 -12.32 -4.41
CA GLU A 92 -13.54 -13.02 -5.03
C GLU A 92 -14.02 -13.66 -6.35
N VAL A 93 -13.42 -13.28 -7.48
CA VAL A 93 -13.76 -13.83 -8.80
C VAL A 93 -12.82 -14.93 -9.23
N ARG A 94 -11.62 -14.97 -8.63
CA ARG A 94 -10.63 -16.01 -8.91
C ARG A 94 -9.62 -16.11 -7.78
N ARG A 95 -9.17 -17.34 -7.52
CA ARG A 95 -7.99 -17.63 -6.70
C ARG A 95 -6.97 -18.32 -7.58
N ILE A 96 -5.80 -17.70 -7.73
CA ILE A 96 -4.74 -18.17 -8.63
C ILE A 96 -3.70 -18.90 -7.79
N ASP A 97 -3.39 -20.15 -8.14
CA ASP A 97 -2.29 -20.89 -7.54
C ASP A 97 -0.95 -20.44 -8.13
N LEU A 98 -0.02 -20.11 -7.25
CA LEU A 98 1.32 -19.67 -7.59
C LEU A 98 2.36 -20.79 -7.47
N ALA A 99 1.96 -22.02 -7.09
CA ALA A 99 2.87 -23.13 -6.91
C ALA A 99 3.81 -23.31 -8.11
N PRO A 100 5.10 -23.62 -7.89
CA PRO A 100 5.73 -24.00 -6.61
C PRO A 100 6.13 -22.80 -5.71
N HIS A 101 5.74 -21.58 -6.04
CA HIS A 101 6.12 -20.37 -5.33
C HIS A 101 5.25 -20.18 -4.08
N THR A 102 5.90 -19.89 -2.94
CA THR A 102 5.24 -19.79 -1.64
C THR A 102 5.51 -18.47 -0.94
N ARG A 103 4.66 -18.13 0.03
CA ARG A 103 4.70 -16.88 0.79
C ARG A 103 4.66 -15.65 -0.13
N PRO A 104 3.59 -15.50 -0.95
CA PRO A 104 3.42 -14.31 -1.74
C PRO A 104 3.19 -13.11 -0.81
N HIS A 105 4.00 -12.03 -0.96
CA HIS A 105 3.91 -10.86 -0.10
C HIS A 105 3.62 -9.60 -0.89
N GLY A 106 4.62 -8.89 -1.39
CA GLY A 106 4.44 -7.67 -2.16
C GLY A 106 3.71 -7.92 -3.49
N VAL A 107 2.79 -7.05 -3.85
CA VAL A 107 2.00 -7.15 -5.08
C VAL A 107 1.92 -5.81 -5.79
N ALA A 108 2.07 -5.81 -7.11
CA ALA A 108 1.88 -4.64 -7.96
C ALA A 108 1.14 -5.02 -9.25
N TRP A 109 -0.07 -4.50 -9.43
CA TRP A 109 -0.81 -4.64 -10.70
C TRP A 109 -0.37 -3.53 -11.64
N PHE A 110 0.54 -3.82 -12.57
CA PHE A 110 1.27 -2.81 -13.33
C PHE A 110 0.84 -2.67 -14.80
N ALA A 111 0.05 -3.62 -15.32
CA ALA A 111 -0.55 -3.57 -16.66
C ALA A 111 -1.92 -4.26 -16.63
N PRO A 112 -2.81 -4.05 -17.60
CA PRO A 112 -4.14 -4.66 -17.61
C PRO A 112 -4.13 -6.17 -17.38
N ASP A 113 -3.12 -6.86 -17.92
CA ASP A 113 -2.96 -8.31 -17.93
C ASP A 113 -1.71 -8.79 -17.14
N ARG A 114 -1.11 -7.94 -16.27
CA ARG A 114 0.12 -8.29 -15.56
C ARG A 114 0.12 -7.82 -14.11
N ILE A 115 0.38 -8.76 -13.23
CA ILE A 115 0.58 -8.55 -11.80
C ILE A 115 1.96 -9.09 -11.42
N ALA A 116 2.78 -8.29 -10.77
CA ALA A 116 4.04 -8.70 -10.17
C ALA A 116 3.81 -9.09 -8.71
N VAL A 117 4.30 -10.25 -8.28
CA VAL A 117 4.16 -10.77 -6.91
C VAL A 117 5.50 -11.28 -6.41
N THR A 118 5.95 -10.80 -5.27
CA THR A 118 7.13 -11.37 -4.61
C THR A 118 6.78 -12.67 -3.90
N THR A 119 7.69 -13.62 -3.87
CA THR A 119 7.51 -14.90 -3.19
C THR A 119 8.71 -15.16 -2.27
N GLU A 120 8.53 -14.88 -0.98
CA GLU A 120 9.61 -14.96 0.01
C GLU A 120 10.18 -16.37 0.16
N GLY A 121 9.29 -17.39 0.10
CA GLY A 121 9.66 -18.78 0.27
C GLY A 121 10.54 -19.34 -0.85
N THR A 122 10.46 -18.74 -2.04
CA THR A 122 11.20 -19.21 -3.23
C THR A 122 12.15 -18.18 -3.82
N LYS A 123 12.24 -16.97 -3.25
CA LYS A 123 13.17 -15.90 -3.68
C LYS A 123 12.95 -15.45 -5.14
N HIS A 124 11.68 -15.27 -5.54
CA HIS A 124 11.33 -14.87 -6.90
C HIS A 124 10.41 -13.64 -6.91
N LEU A 125 10.45 -12.92 -8.01
CA LEU A 125 9.34 -12.11 -8.51
C LEU A 125 8.61 -12.93 -9.57
N VAL A 126 7.36 -13.28 -9.32
CA VAL A 126 6.51 -13.96 -10.32
C VAL A 126 5.62 -12.95 -11.01
N ILE A 127 5.41 -13.15 -12.32
CA ILE A 127 4.47 -12.36 -13.12
C ILE A 127 3.26 -13.23 -13.37
N VAL A 128 2.09 -12.71 -13.00
CA VAL A 128 0.80 -13.41 -13.09
C VAL A 128 -0.06 -12.74 -14.15
N ASP A 129 -0.69 -13.55 -14.98
CA ASP A 129 -1.76 -13.13 -15.88
C ASP A 129 -3.10 -13.38 -15.14
N PRO A 130 -3.85 -12.31 -14.75
CA PRO A 130 -5.08 -12.47 -13.99
C PRO A 130 -6.21 -13.08 -14.79
N ASP A 131 -6.23 -12.90 -16.13
CA ASP A 131 -7.28 -13.41 -17.01
C ASP A 131 -7.02 -14.88 -17.40
N ALA A 132 -5.77 -15.24 -17.66
CA ALA A 132 -5.37 -16.64 -17.83
C ALA A 132 -5.36 -17.41 -16.50
N GLY A 133 -5.26 -16.72 -15.36
CA GLY A 133 -5.28 -17.32 -14.02
C GLY A 133 -4.04 -18.16 -13.72
N ARG A 134 -2.86 -17.71 -14.15
CA ARG A 134 -1.60 -18.46 -13.98
C ARG A 134 -0.37 -17.58 -13.94
N VAL A 135 0.70 -18.11 -13.37
CA VAL A 135 2.06 -17.54 -13.49
C VAL A 135 2.51 -17.67 -14.93
N VAL A 136 2.99 -16.58 -15.53
CA VAL A 136 3.51 -16.51 -16.91
C VAL A 136 5.02 -16.34 -16.97
N SER A 137 5.64 -15.85 -15.89
CA SER A 137 7.09 -15.72 -15.76
C SER A 137 7.48 -15.73 -14.28
N ALA A 138 8.68 -16.18 -13.99
CA ALA A 138 9.30 -16.12 -12.66
C ALA A 138 10.76 -15.68 -12.83
N ILE A 139 11.15 -14.63 -12.10
CA ILE A 139 12.49 -14.06 -12.16
C ILE A 139 13.12 -14.25 -10.79
N GLU A 140 14.21 -15.00 -10.73
CA GLU A 140 14.91 -15.25 -9.47
C GLU A 140 15.61 -13.98 -8.97
N THR A 141 15.37 -13.62 -7.72
CA THR A 141 16.11 -12.56 -7.01
C THR A 141 17.40 -13.11 -6.41
N GLY A 142 17.41 -14.39 -6.02
CA GLY A 142 18.51 -15.05 -5.33
C GLY A 142 18.76 -14.50 -3.92
N GLN A 143 17.86 -13.66 -3.40
CA GLN A 143 18.01 -12.91 -2.15
C GLN A 143 17.07 -13.45 -1.07
N ASP A 144 17.47 -13.28 0.19
CA ASP A 144 16.68 -13.75 1.33
C ASP A 144 15.54 -12.79 1.66
N VAL A 145 14.31 -13.35 1.78
CA VAL A 145 13.07 -12.65 2.11
C VAL A 145 12.79 -11.52 1.11
N SER A 146 12.55 -11.91 -0.16
CA SER A 146 12.09 -11.00 -1.22
C SER A 146 10.68 -10.51 -0.91
N HIS A 147 10.55 -9.28 -0.42
CA HIS A 147 9.41 -8.81 0.35
C HIS A 147 8.45 -7.90 -0.44
N MET A 148 8.80 -6.63 -0.62
CA MET A 148 7.96 -5.68 -1.35
C MET A 148 8.43 -5.50 -2.79
N VAL A 149 7.53 -5.06 -3.66
CA VAL A 149 7.80 -4.75 -5.06
C VAL A 149 7.25 -3.39 -5.44
N ALA A 150 8.04 -2.63 -6.21
CA ALA A 150 7.57 -1.47 -6.97
C ALA A 150 7.95 -1.65 -8.44
N VAL A 151 7.05 -1.23 -9.34
CA VAL A 151 7.26 -1.28 -10.78
C VAL A 151 7.41 0.15 -11.30
N SER A 152 8.35 0.38 -12.22
CA SER A 152 8.51 1.67 -12.88
C SER A 152 7.28 2.04 -13.72
N ALA A 153 7.00 3.34 -13.84
CA ALA A 153 5.81 3.82 -14.55
C ALA A 153 5.72 3.36 -16.01
N ASP A 154 6.86 3.08 -16.65
CA ASP A 154 6.94 2.54 -18.00
C ASP A 154 6.82 1.01 -18.07
N ALA A 155 6.57 0.36 -16.94
CA ALA A 155 6.44 -1.09 -16.77
C ALA A 155 7.66 -1.93 -17.25
N LYS A 156 8.85 -1.30 -17.37
CA LYS A 156 10.05 -2.01 -17.83
C LYS A 156 10.89 -2.60 -16.72
N ARG A 157 10.86 -1.97 -15.53
CA ARG A 157 11.67 -2.38 -14.40
C ARG A 157 10.81 -2.67 -13.18
N ALA A 158 11.23 -3.65 -12.41
CA ALA A 158 10.75 -3.87 -11.05
C ALA A 158 11.91 -3.79 -10.07
N TYR A 159 11.60 -3.34 -8.85
CA TYR A 159 12.52 -3.31 -7.73
C TYR A 159 11.91 -4.13 -6.60
N VAL A 160 12.71 -5.03 -6.03
CA VAL A 160 12.27 -5.94 -4.96
C VAL A 160 13.15 -5.75 -3.75
N THR A 161 12.58 -5.40 -2.61
CA THR A 161 13.32 -5.35 -1.34
C THR A 161 13.54 -6.75 -0.78
N ASN A 162 14.68 -6.97 -0.17
CA ASN A 162 15.09 -8.25 0.39
C ASN A 162 15.51 -8.05 1.85
N ILE A 163 14.59 -8.32 2.76
CA ILE A 163 14.77 -8.04 4.20
C ILE A 163 15.98 -8.78 4.76
N GLY A 164 16.08 -10.08 4.45
CA GLY A 164 17.15 -10.94 4.99
C GLY A 164 18.53 -10.58 4.47
N SER A 165 18.62 -10.18 3.20
CA SER A 165 19.90 -9.81 2.56
C SER A 165 20.28 -8.34 2.73
N GLY A 166 19.36 -7.46 3.15
CA GLY A 166 19.61 -6.01 3.26
C GLY A 166 19.87 -5.33 1.91
N THR A 167 19.24 -5.84 0.86
CA THR A 167 19.41 -5.38 -0.51
C THR A 167 18.08 -5.03 -1.17
N THR A 168 18.15 -4.34 -2.31
CA THR A 168 17.06 -4.23 -3.26
C THR A 168 17.52 -4.77 -4.61
N THR A 169 16.78 -5.72 -5.17
CA THR A 169 17.05 -6.30 -6.49
C THR A 169 16.35 -5.49 -7.56
N ALA A 170 17.08 -5.04 -8.59
CA ALA A 170 16.52 -4.46 -9.80
C ALA A 170 16.36 -5.53 -10.88
N LEU A 171 15.19 -5.56 -11.53
CA LEU A 171 14.79 -6.55 -12.53
C LEU A 171 14.36 -5.86 -13.82
N ASP A 172 14.68 -6.47 -14.95
CA ASP A 172 14.16 -6.14 -16.27
C ASP A 172 12.96 -7.05 -16.56
N LEU A 173 11.76 -6.47 -16.58
CA LEU A 173 10.51 -7.22 -16.75
C LEU A 173 10.35 -7.73 -18.18
N ALA A 174 10.81 -6.99 -19.18
CA ALA A 174 10.69 -7.40 -20.58
C ALA A 174 11.65 -8.54 -20.94
N ALA A 175 12.90 -8.45 -20.43
CA ALA A 175 13.91 -9.48 -20.64
C ALA A 175 13.77 -10.66 -19.66
N GLY A 176 12.93 -10.55 -18.63
CA GLY A 176 12.75 -11.59 -17.62
C GLY A 176 14.03 -11.92 -16.85
N ARG A 177 14.85 -10.91 -16.53
CA ARG A 177 16.17 -11.14 -15.91
C ARG A 177 16.51 -10.11 -14.82
N LYS A 178 17.39 -10.53 -13.93
CA LYS A 178 18.00 -9.67 -12.92
C LYS A 178 18.99 -8.70 -13.54
N LEU A 179 18.92 -7.42 -13.13
CA LEU A 179 19.89 -6.38 -13.50
C LEU A 179 21.02 -6.29 -12.46
N GLY A 180 20.69 -6.40 -11.18
CA GLY A 180 21.67 -6.36 -10.09
C GLY A 180 21.01 -6.22 -8.72
N ASP A 181 21.83 -6.34 -7.68
CA ASP A 181 21.46 -6.10 -6.29
C ASP A 181 22.12 -4.83 -5.79
N ILE A 182 21.35 -4.03 -5.07
CA ILE A 182 21.76 -2.74 -4.50
C ILE A 182 21.81 -2.92 -2.98
N ALA A 183 22.94 -2.63 -2.34
CA ALA A 183 23.05 -2.64 -0.89
C ALA A 183 22.30 -1.46 -0.29
N THR A 184 21.02 -1.66 0.05
CA THR A 184 20.12 -0.61 0.55
C THR A 184 19.99 -0.54 2.06
N GLY A 185 20.64 -1.45 2.79
CA GLY A 185 20.72 -1.43 4.25
C GLY A 185 20.05 -2.63 4.90
N ALA A 186 20.51 -2.98 6.10
CA ALA A 186 19.98 -4.12 6.85
C ALA A 186 18.47 -3.99 7.07
N GLY A 187 17.73 -5.06 6.73
CA GLY A 187 16.28 -5.06 6.83
C GLY A 187 15.59 -4.20 5.78
N SER A 188 16.10 -4.14 4.53
CA SER A 188 15.41 -3.48 3.41
C SER A 188 14.00 -4.05 3.25
N GLU A 189 12.98 -3.26 3.59
CA GLU A 189 11.59 -3.73 3.69
C GLU A 189 10.66 -3.04 2.71
N ALA A 190 10.44 -1.74 2.83
CA ALA A 190 9.56 -1.00 1.94
C ALA A 190 10.31 -0.22 0.87
N LEU A 191 9.61 0.07 -0.21
CA LEU A 191 10.16 0.89 -1.28
C LEU A 191 9.05 1.68 -1.99
N ALA A 192 9.44 2.82 -2.57
CA ALA A 192 8.61 3.60 -3.47
C ALA A 192 9.48 4.24 -4.56
N VAL A 193 9.03 4.18 -5.80
CA VAL A 193 9.61 4.95 -6.91
C VAL A 193 8.95 6.32 -6.95
N THR A 194 9.73 7.38 -7.08
CA THR A 194 9.16 8.73 -7.28
C THR A 194 8.33 8.78 -8.57
N PRO A 195 7.23 9.57 -8.63
CA PRO A 195 6.38 9.64 -9.82
C PRO A 195 7.11 10.01 -11.12
N ASN A 196 8.21 10.78 -11.02
CA ASN A 196 9.06 11.09 -12.17
C ASN A 196 10.01 9.94 -12.57
N GLY A 197 9.99 8.83 -11.82
CA GLY A 197 10.78 7.63 -12.08
C GLY A 197 12.27 7.71 -11.79
N ARG A 198 12.79 8.83 -11.23
CA ARG A 198 14.24 9.06 -11.08
C ARG A 198 14.84 8.42 -9.84
N ASP A 199 14.13 8.49 -8.72
CA ASP A 199 14.62 8.02 -7.43
C ASP A 199 13.78 6.85 -6.94
N LEU A 200 14.45 5.85 -6.38
CA LEU A 200 13.86 4.79 -5.59
C LEU A 200 14.20 5.04 -4.12
N TRP A 201 13.18 5.17 -3.29
CA TRP A 201 13.30 5.31 -1.84
C TRP A 201 13.10 3.94 -1.20
N VAL A 202 14.02 3.51 -0.35
CA VAL A 202 13.99 2.20 0.31
C VAL A 202 14.13 2.37 1.82
N ALA A 203 13.16 1.90 2.58
CA ALA A 203 13.22 1.86 4.04
C ALA A 203 13.98 0.59 4.49
N ALA A 204 15.06 0.79 5.24
CA ALA A 204 15.86 -0.26 5.83
C ALA A 204 15.61 -0.30 7.35
N ARG A 205 14.64 -1.14 7.77
CA ARG A 205 14.08 -1.13 9.13
C ARG A 205 15.09 -1.43 10.23
N ALA A 206 16.01 -2.36 9.98
CA ALA A 206 17.03 -2.74 10.97
C ALA A 206 18.21 -1.75 10.98
N ALA A 207 18.51 -1.12 9.84
CA ALA A 207 19.50 -0.05 9.76
C ALA A 207 18.96 1.27 10.33
N GLY A 208 17.64 1.46 10.40
CA GLY A 208 17.02 2.70 10.83
C GLY A 208 17.30 3.86 9.89
N GLU A 209 17.19 3.62 8.58
CA GLU A 209 17.49 4.62 7.55
C GLU A 209 16.60 4.45 6.30
N ILE A 210 16.59 5.46 5.46
CA ILE A 210 16.07 5.40 4.09
C ILE A 210 17.24 5.53 3.14
N ALA A 211 17.42 4.57 2.22
CA ALA A 211 18.34 4.67 1.11
C ALA A 211 17.64 5.29 -0.10
N ILE A 212 18.26 6.27 -0.72
CA ILE A 212 17.82 6.88 -1.97
C ILE A 212 18.70 6.35 -3.09
N VAL A 213 18.09 5.72 -4.10
CA VAL A 213 18.78 5.08 -5.22
C VAL A 213 18.41 5.76 -6.52
N ASP A 214 19.38 6.05 -7.35
CA ASP A 214 19.15 6.48 -8.74
C ASP A 214 18.69 5.28 -9.58
N THR A 215 17.52 5.37 -10.18
CA THR A 215 16.91 4.27 -10.91
C THR A 215 17.60 3.93 -12.22
N ALA A 216 18.33 4.87 -12.82
CA ALA A 216 19.02 4.68 -14.08
C ALA A 216 20.37 3.96 -13.88
N THR A 217 21.14 4.40 -12.87
CA THR A 217 22.48 3.89 -12.58
C THR A 217 22.54 2.82 -11.51
N LEU A 218 21.46 2.68 -10.72
CA LEU A 218 21.34 1.82 -9.54
C LEU A 218 22.32 2.19 -8.41
N ALA A 219 22.86 3.41 -8.43
CA ALA A 219 23.74 3.91 -7.40
C ALA A 219 22.95 4.46 -6.20
N VAL A 220 23.44 4.21 -4.98
CA VAL A 220 22.90 4.83 -3.76
C VAL A 220 23.38 6.28 -3.72
N LEU A 221 22.43 7.21 -3.81
CA LEU A 221 22.68 8.65 -3.81
C LEU A 221 22.78 9.25 -2.41
N ALA A 222 22.00 8.71 -1.47
CA ALA A 222 21.94 9.22 -0.11
C ALA A 222 21.43 8.14 0.85
N ARG A 223 21.75 8.31 2.15
CA ARG A 223 21.17 7.58 3.27
C ARG A 223 20.66 8.59 4.28
N LEU A 224 19.37 8.51 4.59
CA LEU A 224 18.68 9.44 5.49
C LEU A 224 18.40 8.70 6.80
N PRO A 225 19.03 9.08 7.93
CA PRO A 225 18.75 8.45 9.22
C PRO A 225 17.27 8.58 9.61
N LEU A 226 16.64 7.47 9.91
CA LEU A 226 15.26 7.38 10.38
C LEU A 226 15.13 6.23 11.39
N PRO A 227 15.54 6.43 12.65
CA PRO A 227 15.35 5.42 13.68
C PRO A 227 13.87 5.20 13.98
N GLY A 228 13.52 4.04 14.51
CA GLY A 228 12.13 3.71 14.85
C GLY A 228 11.47 2.67 13.95
N ILE A 229 12.27 1.86 13.25
CA ILE A 229 11.79 0.75 12.41
C ILE A 229 10.92 1.26 11.26
N PRO A 230 11.49 1.97 10.25
CA PRO A 230 10.72 2.41 9.07
C PRO A 230 10.26 1.19 8.26
N ILE A 231 8.95 1.08 7.99
CA ILE A 231 8.34 -0.15 7.47
C ILE A 231 7.52 0.03 6.20
N ARG A 232 7.01 1.25 5.90
CA ARG A 232 6.31 1.59 4.64
C ARG A 232 6.71 2.96 4.15
N ILE A 233 6.69 3.12 2.82
CA ILE A 233 6.87 4.40 2.13
C ILE A 233 5.75 4.56 1.11
N ALA A 234 5.12 5.74 1.08
CA ALA A 234 4.20 6.14 0.03
C ALA A 234 4.51 7.57 -0.43
N MET A 235 4.41 7.80 -1.74
CA MET A 235 4.61 9.12 -2.34
C MET A 235 3.28 9.80 -2.61
N THR A 236 3.24 11.13 -2.47
CA THR A 236 2.11 11.90 -3.02
C THR A 236 2.13 11.84 -4.56
N PRO A 237 0.96 11.93 -5.22
CA PRO A 237 0.90 11.87 -6.70
C PRO A 237 1.72 12.92 -7.42
N ASP A 238 1.92 14.10 -6.81
CA ASP A 238 2.78 15.17 -7.33
C ASP A 238 4.29 14.91 -7.09
N GLY A 239 4.61 13.88 -6.30
CA GLY A 239 5.99 13.52 -5.94
C GLY A 239 6.68 14.50 -4.99
N ALA A 240 5.94 15.44 -4.39
CA ALA A 240 6.53 16.45 -3.51
C ALA A 240 6.80 15.91 -2.09
N THR A 241 5.97 14.96 -1.62
CA THR A 241 6.07 14.40 -0.28
C THR A 241 6.23 12.89 -0.30
N ALA A 242 7.16 12.37 0.50
CA ALA A 242 7.23 10.96 0.86
C ALA A 242 6.76 10.79 2.31
N LEU A 243 5.76 9.95 2.53
CA LEU A 243 5.29 9.54 3.85
C LEU A 243 5.94 8.21 4.23
N VAL A 244 6.34 8.07 5.47
CA VAL A 244 6.98 6.85 6.00
C VAL A 244 6.35 6.48 7.32
N THR A 245 5.89 5.24 7.48
CA THR A 245 5.48 4.71 8.78
C THR A 245 6.67 4.10 9.49
N CYS A 246 6.79 4.40 10.80
CA CYS A 246 7.83 3.90 11.68
C CYS A 246 7.19 3.02 12.77
N ALA A 247 7.26 1.70 12.58
CA ALA A 247 6.58 0.73 13.45
C ALA A 247 7.08 0.78 14.90
N GLY A 248 8.38 0.93 15.12
CA GLY A 248 8.98 0.94 16.45
C GLY A 248 8.70 2.19 17.25
N SER A 249 8.67 3.36 16.61
CA SER A 249 8.37 4.64 17.26
C SER A 249 6.89 5.02 17.23
N SER A 250 6.04 4.21 16.56
CA SER A 250 4.62 4.49 16.32
C SER A 250 4.42 5.88 15.70
N GLU A 251 5.11 6.16 14.59
CA GLU A 251 5.10 7.48 13.94
C GLU A 251 4.77 7.39 12.45
N LEU A 252 4.13 8.46 11.96
CA LEU A 252 4.09 8.83 10.55
C LEU A 252 5.04 10.02 10.34
N VAL A 253 5.99 9.87 9.40
CA VAL A 253 7.01 10.88 9.10
C VAL A 253 6.83 11.35 7.67
N ALA A 254 6.83 12.66 7.43
CA ALA A 254 6.80 13.26 6.10
C ALA A 254 8.15 13.84 5.72
N TYR A 255 8.60 13.53 4.52
CA TYR A 255 9.78 14.11 3.90
C TYR A 255 9.39 15.02 2.73
N ASP A 256 10.11 16.10 2.57
CA ASP A 256 10.21 16.82 1.30
C ASP A 256 11.13 16.03 0.38
N VAL A 257 10.61 15.60 -0.77
CA VAL A 257 11.33 14.70 -1.69
C VAL A 257 12.48 15.43 -2.38
N ALA A 258 12.31 16.71 -2.74
CA ALA A 258 13.31 17.48 -3.45
C ALA A 258 14.54 17.79 -2.59
N THR A 259 14.32 18.16 -1.33
CA THR A 259 15.39 18.48 -0.37
C THR A 259 15.86 17.27 0.42
N ARG A 260 15.09 16.16 0.42
CA ARG A 260 15.34 14.94 1.19
C ARG A 260 15.41 15.19 2.70
N THR A 261 14.63 16.16 3.19
CA THR A 261 14.59 16.55 4.60
C THR A 261 13.24 16.21 5.23
N VAL A 262 13.24 15.94 6.55
CA VAL A 262 12.00 15.74 7.31
C VAL A 262 11.22 17.04 7.36
N ARG A 263 9.97 17.02 6.88
CA ARG A 263 9.03 18.13 6.93
C ARG A 263 8.21 18.15 8.21
N GLY A 264 7.91 16.96 8.75
CA GLY A 264 7.12 16.83 9.97
C GLY A 264 7.02 15.38 10.44
N ARG A 265 6.54 15.21 11.66
CA ARG A 265 6.27 13.91 12.31
C ARG A 265 5.01 14.00 13.13
N THR A 266 4.27 12.89 13.21
CA THR A 266 3.13 12.76 14.13
C THR A 266 3.09 11.35 14.70
N LYS A 267 2.51 11.19 15.88
CA LYS A 267 2.28 9.87 16.48
C LYS A 267 1.07 9.21 15.84
N VAL A 268 1.16 7.90 15.65
CA VAL A 268 0.02 7.05 15.39
C VAL A 268 -0.46 6.54 16.73
N ASP A 269 -1.33 7.34 17.34
CA ASP A 269 -1.83 7.13 18.71
C ASP A 269 -3.26 6.59 18.64
N VAL A 270 -3.40 5.29 18.89
CA VAL A 270 -4.68 4.58 18.98
C VAL A 270 -4.62 3.60 20.14
N PRO A 271 -5.77 3.31 20.77
CA PRO A 271 -5.84 2.21 21.74
C PRO A 271 -5.40 0.89 21.12
N LEU A 272 -4.61 0.12 21.85
CA LEU A 272 -4.21 -1.22 21.43
C LEU A 272 -5.39 -2.19 21.59
N ALA A 273 -5.46 -3.20 20.71
CA ALA A 273 -6.42 -4.28 20.84
C ALA A 273 -6.17 -5.06 22.14
N PRO A 274 -7.21 -5.64 22.76
CA PRO A 274 -7.08 -6.36 24.03
C PRO A 274 -6.06 -7.50 24.01
N ASP A 275 -5.88 -8.13 22.86
CA ASP A 275 -4.97 -9.24 22.61
C ASP A 275 -3.63 -8.83 21.99
N ALA A 276 -3.38 -7.53 21.80
CA ALA A 276 -2.21 -7.02 21.08
C ALA A 276 -0.87 -7.60 21.59
N ALA A 277 -0.73 -7.79 22.91
CA ALA A 277 0.49 -8.34 23.50
C ALA A 277 0.75 -9.82 23.15
N GLN A 278 -0.27 -10.57 22.73
CA GLN A 278 -0.21 -11.96 22.34
C GLN A 278 0.05 -12.16 20.83
N ARG A 279 -0.12 -11.11 20.03
CA ARG A 279 0.05 -11.15 18.57
C ARG A 279 1.52 -11.38 18.17
N PRO A 280 1.80 -12.07 17.06
CA PRO A 280 3.18 -12.39 16.65
C PRO A 280 4.10 -11.18 16.54
N PHE A 281 3.58 -10.05 16.08
CA PHE A 281 4.36 -8.82 15.87
C PHE A 281 4.54 -7.95 17.13
N ALA A 282 3.92 -8.30 18.26
CA ALA A 282 4.08 -7.55 19.51
C ALA A 282 5.55 -7.44 19.96
N ARG A 283 6.36 -8.43 19.62
CA ARG A 283 7.81 -8.46 19.96
C ARG A 283 8.65 -7.52 19.11
N LEU A 284 8.19 -7.17 17.90
CA LEU A 284 8.92 -6.26 17.01
C LEU A 284 8.95 -4.84 17.57
N ALA A 285 7.83 -4.38 18.14
CA ALA A 285 7.67 -3.04 18.69
C ALA A 285 6.69 -3.07 19.89
N PRO A 286 7.16 -3.48 21.08
CA PRO A 286 6.32 -3.59 22.26
C PRO A 286 5.65 -2.26 22.61
N GLY A 287 4.31 -2.26 22.78
CA GLY A 287 3.53 -1.07 23.13
C GLY A 287 3.26 -0.10 21.97
N SER A 288 3.75 -0.38 20.77
CA SER A 288 3.44 0.39 19.54
C SER A 288 2.08 0.00 18.98
N ALA A 289 1.37 0.97 18.39
CA ALA A 289 0.23 0.70 17.54
C ALA A 289 0.61 -0.09 16.27
N LEU A 290 1.90 -0.21 16.00
CA LEU A 290 2.50 -0.88 14.84
C LEU A 290 1.90 -0.35 13.53
N PRO A 291 2.19 0.91 13.13
CA PRO A 291 1.74 1.44 11.85
C PRO A 291 2.46 0.72 10.71
N VAL A 292 1.75 -0.20 10.02
CA VAL A 292 2.30 -1.01 8.93
C VAL A 292 1.84 -0.47 7.59
N GLY A 293 0.56 -0.67 7.23
CA GLY A 293 0.02 -0.24 5.95
C GLY A 293 0.01 1.28 5.81
N LEU A 294 0.30 1.77 4.61
CA LEU A 294 0.29 3.20 4.28
C LEU A 294 -0.22 3.40 2.88
N LEU A 295 -1.22 4.23 2.73
CA LEU A 295 -1.80 4.64 1.45
C LEU A 295 -1.94 6.17 1.42
N VAL A 296 -1.51 6.80 0.33
CA VAL A 296 -1.87 8.18 0.03
C VAL A 296 -3.07 8.17 -0.92
N ALA A 297 -4.11 8.94 -0.59
CA ALA A 297 -5.29 9.09 -1.44
C ALA A 297 -4.91 9.67 -2.81
N ARG A 298 -5.72 9.38 -3.83
CA ARG A 298 -5.47 9.83 -5.21
C ARG A 298 -5.39 11.34 -5.38
N ASP A 299 -6.06 12.09 -4.51
CA ASP A 299 -6.00 13.56 -4.49
C ASP A 299 -4.72 14.12 -3.82
N GLY A 300 -3.90 13.24 -3.21
CA GLY A 300 -2.68 13.62 -2.50
C GLY A 300 -2.90 14.37 -1.19
N ARG A 301 -4.15 14.55 -0.73
CA ARG A 301 -4.48 15.35 0.45
C ARG A 301 -4.63 14.53 1.72
N SER A 302 -5.07 13.29 1.59
CA SER A 302 -5.24 12.37 2.71
C SER A 302 -4.25 11.23 2.64
N ALA A 303 -3.83 10.73 3.81
CA ALA A 303 -3.09 9.47 3.94
C ALA A 303 -3.80 8.57 4.94
N PHE A 304 -3.76 7.27 4.71
CA PHE A 304 -4.33 6.24 5.58
C PHE A 304 -3.22 5.36 6.12
N VAL A 305 -3.25 5.12 7.43
CA VAL A 305 -2.25 4.30 8.12
C VAL A 305 -2.96 3.16 8.83
N ALA A 306 -2.60 1.92 8.51
CA ALA A 306 -3.06 0.75 9.23
C ALA A 306 -2.27 0.60 10.53
N ALA A 307 -2.94 0.80 11.65
CA ALA A 307 -2.43 0.60 13.01
C ALA A 307 -2.76 -0.83 13.45
N THR A 308 -1.92 -1.78 13.03
CA THR A 308 -2.18 -3.23 13.11
C THR A 308 -2.46 -3.73 14.52
N MET A 309 -1.73 -3.22 15.53
CA MET A 309 -1.95 -3.62 16.93
C MET A 309 -3.14 -2.92 17.58
N GLY A 310 -3.73 -1.94 16.92
CA GLY A 310 -4.93 -1.23 17.36
C GLY A 310 -6.21 -1.66 16.66
N ASP A 311 -6.14 -2.54 15.65
CA ASP A 311 -7.28 -2.92 14.79
C ASP A 311 -7.98 -1.71 14.15
N ARG A 312 -7.19 -0.69 13.76
CA ARG A 312 -7.70 0.58 13.25
C ARG A 312 -6.93 1.05 12.02
N VAL A 313 -7.61 1.86 11.22
CA VAL A 313 -6.98 2.71 10.22
C VAL A 313 -7.14 4.16 10.62
N VAL A 314 -6.05 4.93 10.58
CA VAL A 314 -6.06 6.36 10.89
C VAL A 314 -5.89 7.15 9.61
N GLN A 315 -6.80 8.10 9.37
CA GLN A 315 -6.70 9.06 8.27
C GLN A 315 -5.97 10.32 8.75
N TYR A 316 -5.03 10.79 7.95
CA TYR A 316 -4.25 12.01 8.19
C TYR A 316 -4.41 13.00 7.05
N ASP A 317 -4.38 14.28 7.36
CA ASP A 317 -4.12 15.34 6.38
C ASP A 317 -2.63 15.36 6.04
N VAL A 318 -2.29 15.23 4.74
CA VAL A 318 -0.89 15.13 4.29
C VAL A 318 -0.11 16.41 4.53
N SER A 319 -0.77 17.57 4.51
CA SER A 319 -0.11 18.87 4.64
C SER A 319 0.30 19.18 6.08
N THR A 320 -0.54 18.82 7.04
CA THR A 320 -0.38 19.14 8.47
C THR A 320 0.05 17.94 9.30
N LEU A 321 -0.12 16.72 8.79
CA LEU A 321 0.01 15.45 9.51
C LEU A 321 -0.96 15.33 10.71
N ALA A 322 -2.01 16.13 10.74
CA ALA A 322 -3.05 16.01 11.76
C ALA A 322 -3.94 14.80 11.47
N PRO A 323 -4.26 13.96 12.48
CA PRO A 323 -5.25 12.90 12.32
C PRO A 323 -6.64 13.53 12.13
N SER A 324 -7.36 13.07 11.10
CA SER A 324 -8.69 13.57 10.78
C SER A 324 -9.79 12.56 11.14
N ARG A 325 -9.46 11.26 11.17
CA ARG A 325 -10.40 10.18 11.50
C ARG A 325 -9.67 8.95 11.99
N ILE A 326 -10.31 8.22 12.90
CA ILE A 326 -9.94 6.86 13.30
C ILE A 326 -11.09 5.95 12.89
N ILE A 327 -10.78 4.89 12.14
CA ILE A 327 -11.72 3.91 11.60
C ILE A 327 -11.45 2.58 12.28
N GLU A 328 -12.46 2.01 12.94
CA GLU A 328 -12.37 0.67 13.53
C GLU A 328 -12.60 -0.38 12.44
N VAL A 329 -11.64 -1.28 12.26
CA VAL A 329 -11.70 -2.30 11.20
C VAL A 329 -11.59 -3.73 11.73
N GLY A 330 -10.87 -3.96 12.82
CA GLY A 330 -10.58 -5.30 13.36
C GLY A 330 -9.47 -6.02 12.59
N GLY A 331 -9.22 -7.27 12.95
CA GLY A 331 -8.51 -8.26 12.17
C GLY A 331 -7.07 -7.96 11.76
N GLU A 332 -6.29 -7.23 12.55
CA GLU A 332 -4.90 -6.85 12.22
C GLU A 332 -4.79 -6.24 10.80
N PRO A 333 -5.29 -5.00 10.58
CA PRO A 333 -5.22 -4.35 9.28
C PRO A 333 -3.77 -4.23 8.81
N ASP A 334 -3.52 -4.52 7.51
CA ASP A 334 -2.19 -4.52 6.90
C ASP A 334 -2.21 -3.76 5.57
N GLY A 335 -2.22 -4.43 4.42
CA GLY A 335 -2.25 -3.79 3.11
C GLY A 335 -3.46 -2.88 2.90
N LEU A 336 -3.22 -1.71 2.34
CA LEU A 336 -4.24 -0.71 2.01
C LEU A 336 -4.26 -0.43 0.51
N GLY A 337 -5.46 -0.25 -0.04
CA GLY A 337 -5.68 0.17 -1.42
C GLY A 337 -6.86 1.12 -1.54
N SER A 338 -7.11 1.65 -2.72
CA SER A 338 -8.29 2.48 -2.96
C SER A 338 -8.83 2.35 -4.38
N THR A 339 -10.14 2.54 -4.50
CA THR A 339 -10.84 2.55 -5.79
C THR A 339 -11.91 3.64 -5.83
N ALA A 340 -12.18 4.17 -7.03
CA ALA A 340 -13.28 5.12 -7.25
C ALA A 340 -14.59 4.42 -7.66
N VAL A 341 -14.61 3.09 -7.77
CA VAL A 341 -15.68 2.35 -8.44
C VAL A 341 -16.90 2.10 -7.56
N LEU A 342 -16.75 2.02 -6.24
CA LEU A 342 -17.87 1.78 -5.34
C LEU A 342 -18.44 3.07 -4.78
N GLN A 343 -19.56 3.49 -5.36
CA GLN A 343 -20.52 4.39 -4.72
C GLN A 343 -21.75 3.56 -4.31
N ALA A 344 -21.58 2.58 -3.45
CA ALA A 344 -22.71 1.80 -2.97
C ALA A 344 -23.48 2.59 -1.91
N ALA A 345 -24.80 2.65 -2.07
CA ALA A 345 -25.69 3.06 -1.00
C ALA A 345 -25.44 2.16 0.23
N PRO A 346 -25.52 2.69 1.47
CA PRO A 346 -25.31 1.91 2.67
C PRO A 346 -26.21 0.68 2.65
N CYS A 347 -25.60 -0.48 2.94
CA CYS A 347 -26.32 -1.74 3.06
C CYS A 347 -27.27 -1.66 4.27
N HIS A 348 -28.56 -1.39 4.06
CA HIS A 348 -29.58 -1.43 5.12
C HIS A 348 -29.84 -2.84 5.70
N ALA A 349 -29.10 -3.86 5.24
CA ALA A 349 -29.26 -5.24 5.65
C ALA A 349 -28.30 -5.68 6.78
N CYS A 350 -27.48 -4.78 7.35
CA CYS A 350 -26.54 -5.10 8.43
C CYS A 350 -27.06 -4.74 9.83
N GLU A 351 -28.33 -4.43 10.00
CA GLU A 351 -28.94 -4.36 11.33
C GLU A 351 -29.09 -5.81 11.85
N ALA A 352 -28.44 -6.09 12.98
CA ALA A 352 -28.61 -7.34 13.71
C ALA A 352 -30.09 -7.55 14.03
N PRO A 353 -30.64 -8.77 13.93
CA PRO A 353 -32.02 -9.02 14.28
C PRO A 353 -32.23 -8.67 15.74
N THR A 354 -33.08 -7.66 16.01
CA THR A 354 -33.59 -7.39 17.35
C THR A 354 -34.39 -8.63 17.79
N THR A 355 -33.91 -9.31 18.82
CA THR A 355 -34.67 -10.37 19.48
C THR A 355 -35.95 -9.78 20.03
N PRO A 356 -37.13 -10.33 19.69
CA PRO A 356 -38.35 -9.95 20.38
C PRO A 356 -38.36 -10.55 21.79
N ASN A 357 -38.81 -9.72 22.75
CA ASN A 357 -39.06 -10.10 24.14
C ASN A 357 -40.04 -11.31 24.27
#